data_6d14504cc3d1c14ebf2360fea9f86499
#
_entry.id   6d14504cc3d1c14ebf2360fea9f86499
#
_cell.length_a   1.000
_cell.length_b   1.000
_cell.length_c   1.000
_cell.angle_alpha   90.00
_cell.angle_beta   90.00
_cell.angle_gamma   90.00
#
_symmetry.space_group_name_H-M   'P 1'
#
loop_
_entity.id
_entity.type
_entity.pdbx_description
1 polymer ?
#
loop_
_entity_poly.entity_id
_entity_poly.type
_entity_poly.pdbx_seq_one_letter_code
_entity_poly.pdbx_strand_id
1 'polypeptide(L)'
;LDRFKFKYEFKSATELYKSGFFDEQLLNVLKNHDKIKNIVLPTLGEERQKTYSPFLPICPDTHKVLEVEILETNIENKSIKYKYNEKDYEVPVTGGHCKLQWKVDWAMRWIALGVDYEMYGKDLIPTFQLSAKICRALGGNPPENFFYELFLDQNGEKISKSKGNGLT
;
A
#
# COMPACT_ATOMS: atom_id res chain seq x y z
N LEU A 1 -1.76 -22.04 9.45
CA LEU A 1 -0.48 -22.58 8.94
C LEU A 1 0.11 -23.58 9.93
N ASP A 2 0.08 -23.32 11.23
CA ASP A 2 0.59 -24.22 12.29
C ASP A 2 -0.07 -25.60 12.23
N ARG A 3 -1.39 -25.66 11.98
CA ARG A 3 -2.16 -26.92 11.82
C ARG A 3 -1.58 -27.83 10.73
N PHE A 4 -0.99 -27.25 9.68
CA PHE A 4 -0.38 -27.96 8.58
C PHE A 4 1.13 -28.13 8.73
N LYS A 5 1.71 -27.67 9.85
CA LYS A 5 3.14 -27.71 10.14
C LYS A 5 4.02 -27.05 9.06
N PHE A 6 3.49 -26.02 8.38
CA PHE A 6 4.28 -25.25 7.45
C PHE A 6 5.24 -24.33 8.21
N LYS A 7 6.45 -24.25 7.72
CA LYS A 7 7.40 -23.23 8.19
C LYS A 7 7.04 -21.92 7.52
N TYR A 8 6.82 -20.88 8.32
CA TYR A 8 6.53 -19.53 7.84
C TYR A 8 7.05 -18.49 8.82
N GLU A 9 7.21 -17.27 8.34
CA GLU A 9 7.51 -16.11 9.17
C GLU A 9 6.34 -15.13 9.04
N PHE A 10 5.69 -14.81 10.15
CA PHE A 10 4.62 -13.82 10.17
C PHE A 10 5.22 -12.41 10.31
N LYS A 11 4.87 -11.50 9.40
CA LYS A 11 5.25 -10.09 9.43
C LYS A 11 4.02 -9.22 9.65
N SER A 12 3.93 -8.59 10.82
CA SER A 12 2.89 -7.60 11.11
C SER A 12 3.21 -6.29 10.39
N ALA A 13 2.31 -5.85 9.49
CA ALA A 13 2.48 -4.56 8.81
C ALA A 13 2.57 -3.40 9.81
N THR A 14 1.75 -3.40 10.85
CA THR A 14 1.75 -2.35 11.87
C THR A 14 3.08 -2.27 12.61
N GLU A 15 3.67 -3.41 12.95
CA GLU A 15 4.98 -3.46 13.61
C GLU A 15 6.10 -3.00 12.68
N LEU A 16 6.08 -3.44 11.42
CA LEU A 16 7.09 -3.02 10.44
C LEU A 16 7.06 -1.52 10.17
N TYR A 17 5.88 -0.90 10.10
CA TYR A 17 5.77 0.55 9.99
C TYR A 17 6.25 1.26 11.26
N LYS A 18 5.85 0.81 12.45
CA LYS A 18 6.20 1.45 13.73
C LYS A 18 7.66 1.27 14.12
N SER A 19 8.26 0.13 13.79
CA SER A 19 9.68 -0.15 14.08
C SER A 19 10.66 0.60 13.17
N GLY A 20 10.15 1.27 12.12
CA GLY A 20 11.00 1.92 11.13
C GLY A 20 11.58 0.96 10.07
N PHE A 21 11.15 -0.30 10.05
CA PHE A 21 11.64 -1.26 9.05
C PHE A 21 11.40 -0.79 7.61
N PHE A 22 10.31 -0.07 7.38
CA PHE A 22 9.97 0.49 6.06
C PHE A 22 10.51 1.89 5.81
N ASP A 23 11.21 2.54 6.76
CA ASP A 23 11.57 3.95 6.68
C ASP A 23 12.41 4.30 5.45
N GLU A 24 13.38 3.46 5.11
CA GLU A 24 14.20 3.65 3.90
C GLU A 24 13.33 3.68 2.64
N GLN A 25 12.40 2.74 2.53
CA GLN A 25 11.52 2.64 1.37
C GLN A 25 10.45 3.75 1.37
N LEU A 26 9.96 4.18 2.52
CA LEU A 26 9.07 5.34 2.63
C LEU A 26 9.75 6.62 2.15
N LEU A 27 11.03 6.82 2.48
CA LEU A 27 11.82 7.93 1.96
C LEU A 27 12.07 7.81 0.44
N ASN A 28 12.24 6.60 -0.06
CA ASN A 28 12.33 6.34 -1.50
C ASN A 28 11.01 6.69 -2.22
N VAL A 29 9.86 6.33 -1.62
CA VAL A 29 8.53 6.74 -2.13
C VAL A 29 8.38 8.26 -2.12
N LEU A 30 8.83 8.95 -1.06
CA LEU A 30 8.79 10.41 -0.97
C LEU A 30 9.60 11.06 -2.09
N LYS A 31 10.83 10.60 -2.33
CA LYS A 31 11.70 11.09 -3.42
C LYS A 31 11.11 10.86 -4.80
N ASN A 32 10.33 9.79 -4.99
CA ASN A 32 9.70 9.44 -6.25
C ASN A 32 8.19 9.77 -6.28
N HIS A 33 7.71 10.64 -5.38
CA HIS A 33 6.29 10.94 -5.18
C HIS A 33 5.56 11.24 -6.51
N ASP A 34 6.06 12.19 -7.29
CA ASP A 34 5.41 12.62 -8.53
C ASP A 34 5.48 11.54 -9.62
N LYS A 35 6.57 10.80 -9.67
CA LYS A 35 6.71 9.67 -10.61
C LYS A 35 5.68 8.58 -10.32
N ILE A 36 5.46 8.25 -9.05
CA ILE A 36 4.46 7.27 -8.63
C ILE A 36 3.06 7.82 -8.90
N LYS A 37 2.81 9.09 -8.57
CA LYS A 37 1.54 9.77 -8.84
C LYS A 37 1.17 9.67 -10.32
N ASN A 38 2.10 9.97 -11.22
CA ASN A 38 1.89 9.89 -12.67
C ASN A 38 1.61 8.47 -13.18
N ILE A 39 2.14 7.44 -12.51
CA ILE A 39 1.85 6.03 -12.83
C ILE A 39 0.41 5.68 -12.43
N VAL A 40 -0.06 6.18 -11.29
CA VAL A 40 -1.35 5.80 -10.70
C VAL A 40 -2.52 6.61 -11.23
N LEU A 41 -2.35 7.92 -11.42
CA LEU A 41 -3.41 8.85 -11.83
C LEU A 41 -4.26 8.36 -13.01
N PRO A 42 -3.68 7.83 -14.12
CA PRO A 42 -4.49 7.37 -15.26
C PRO A 42 -5.43 6.20 -14.96
N THR A 43 -5.25 5.54 -13.80
CA THR A 43 -6.10 4.42 -13.37
C THR A 43 -7.24 4.83 -12.43
N LEU A 44 -7.34 6.12 -12.10
CA LEU A 44 -8.31 6.66 -11.16
C LEU A 44 -9.37 7.51 -11.88
N GLY A 45 -10.58 7.54 -11.34
CA GLY A 45 -11.61 8.48 -11.75
C GLY A 45 -11.23 9.93 -11.42
N GLU A 46 -11.79 10.89 -12.14
CA GLU A 46 -11.42 12.31 -12.09
C GLU A 46 -11.43 12.91 -10.67
N GLU A 47 -12.42 12.57 -9.85
CA GLU A 47 -12.48 13.08 -8.47
C GLU A 47 -11.31 12.59 -7.60
N ARG A 48 -10.96 11.31 -7.72
CA ARG A 48 -9.82 10.75 -6.98
C ARG A 48 -8.47 11.23 -7.49
N GLN A 49 -8.36 11.63 -8.75
CA GLN A 49 -7.13 12.20 -9.29
C GLN A 49 -6.73 13.48 -8.58
N LYS A 50 -7.71 14.30 -8.16
CA LYS A 50 -7.47 15.61 -7.54
C LYS A 50 -6.79 15.50 -6.18
N THR A 51 -7.14 14.49 -5.39
CA THR A 51 -6.69 14.34 -4.01
C THR A 51 -5.71 13.18 -3.80
N TYR A 52 -5.39 12.45 -4.88
CA TYR A 52 -4.53 11.28 -4.76
C TYR A 52 -3.10 11.64 -4.32
N SER A 53 -2.63 10.96 -3.31
CA SER A 53 -1.22 10.88 -2.91
C SER A 53 -0.86 9.42 -2.61
N PRO A 54 0.40 9.00 -2.82
CA PRO A 54 0.91 7.72 -2.34
C PRO A 54 0.79 7.54 -0.83
N PHE A 55 0.80 8.64 -0.07
CA PHE A 55 0.79 8.65 1.38
C PHE A 55 -0.59 8.81 1.98
N LEU A 56 -0.82 8.08 3.06
CA LEU A 56 -1.98 8.17 3.95
C LEU A 56 -1.46 8.56 5.34
N PRO A 57 -1.53 9.84 5.73
CA PRO A 57 -1.07 10.27 7.04
C PRO A 57 -1.92 9.66 8.17
N ILE A 58 -1.30 9.45 9.32
CA ILE A 58 -1.98 9.10 10.55
C ILE A 58 -2.12 10.37 11.37
N CYS A 59 -3.37 10.76 11.64
CA CYS A 59 -3.66 11.99 12.38
C CYS A 59 -3.07 11.91 13.80
N PRO A 60 -2.22 12.85 14.22
CA PRO A 60 -1.64 12.84 15.56
C PRO A 60 -2.69 12.93 16.68
N ASP A 61 -3.78 13.64 16.43
CA ASP A 61 -4.81 13.89 17.44
C ASP A 61 -5.80 12.72 17.59
N THR A 62 -6.11 12.01 16.47
CA THR A 62 -7.15 10.97 16.46
C THR A 62 -6.61 9.55 16.23
N HIS A 63 -5.35 9.42 15.86
CA HIS A 63 -4.68 8.18 15.46
C HIS A 63 -5.35 7.43 14.30
N LYS A 64 -6.21 8.10 13.54
CA LYS A 64 -6.86 7.54 12.35
C LYS A 64 -5.98 7.73 11.12
N VAL A 65 -5.98 6.72 10.27
CA VAL A 65 -5.41 6.83 8.91
C VAL A 65 -6.36 7.70 8.09
N LEU A 66 -5.81 8.75 7.49
CA LEU A 66 -6.58 9.72 6.72
C LEU A 66 -6.34 9.56 5.22
N GLU A 67 -7.42 9.65 4.44
CA GLU A 67 -7.37 9.83 2.99
C GLU A 67 -7.68 11.30 2.70
N VAL A 68 -6.63 12.12 2.67
CA VAL A 68 -6.70 13.58 2.49
C VAL A 68 -5.73 14.01 1.40
N GLU A 69 -5.98 15.20 0.85
CA GLU A 69 -5.03 15.83 -0.07
C GLU A 69 -3.73 16.17 0.64
N ILE A 70 -2.62 15.78 0.05
CA ILE A 70 -1.29 16.20 0.50
C ILE A 70 -0.93 17.49 -0.22
N LEU A 71 -0.81 18.56 0.56
CA LEU A 71 -0.58 19.91 0.06
C LEU A 71 0.89 20.14 -0.32
N GLU A 72 1.81 19.54 0.45
CA GLU A 72 3.25 19.69 0.24
C GLU A 72 3.99 18.42 0.64
N THR A 73 5.02 18.08 -0.12
CA THR A 73 6.01 17.05 0.23
C THR A 73 7.35 17.72 0.47
N ASN A 74 8.00 17.43 1.60
CA ASN A 74 9.30 17.98 1.95
C ASN A 74 10.33 16.86 2.10
N ILE A 75 11.27 16.80 1.14
CA ILE A 75 12.31 15.75 1.12
C ILE A 75 13.35 16.00 2.22
N GLU A 76 13.71 17.25 2.49
CA GLU A 76 14.72 17.62 3.50
C GLU A 76 14.22 17.28 4.90
N ASN A 77 12.99 17.66 5.22
CA ASN A 77 12.36 17.39 6.51
C ASN A 77 11.76 15.97 6.58
N LYS A 78 11.77 15.22 5.46
CA LYS A 78 11.18 13.85 5.36
C LYS A 78 9.71 13.82 5.76
N SER A 79 8.95 14.89 5.43
CA SER A 79 7.61 15.15 5.89
C SER A 79 6.62 15.40 4.75
N ILE A 80 5.34 15.35 5.10
CA ILE A 80 4.23 15.77 4.27
C ILE A 80 3.34 16.73 5.05
N LYS A 81 2.73 17.70 4.34
CA LYS A 81 1.75 18.62 4.91
C LYS A 81 0.37 18.34 4.35
N TYR A 82 -0.63 18.41 5.21
CA TYR A 82 -2.04 18.25 4.86
C TYR A 82 -2.93 19.07 5.78
N LYS A 83 -4.19 19.24 5.35
CA LYS A 83 -5.21 19.91 6.16
C LYS A 83 -6.29 18.90 6.56
N TYR A 84 -6.68 18.93 7.83
CA TYR A 84 -7.77 18.10 8.34
C TYR A 84 -8.53 18.85 9.45
N ASN A 85 -9.86 18.91 9.35
CA ASN A 85 -10.72 19.66 10.27
C ASN A 85 -10.25 21.11 10.51
N GLU A 86 -9.96 21.82 9.41
CA GLU A 86 -9.51 23.21 9.38
C GLU A 86 -8.14 23.48 10.04
N LYS A 87 -7.44 22.44 10.49
CA LYS A 87 -6.13 22.49 11.09
C LYS A 87 -5.08 21.96 10.12
N ASP A 88 -3.95 22.65 10.05
CA ASP A 88 -2.81 22.24 9.26
C ASP A 88 -1.90 21.33 10.08
N TYR A 89 -1.42 20.26 9.42
CA TYR A 89 -0.52 19.28 10.01
C TYR A 89 0.70 19.10 9.14
N GLU A 90 1.84 18.91 9.77
CA GLU A 90 3.05 18.40 9.16
C GLU A 90 3.49 17.17 9.92
N VAL A 91 3.64 16.04 9.23
CA VAL A 91 4.04 14.77 9.83
C VAL A 91 5.16 14.12 9.04
N PRO A 92 6.10 13.42 9.71
CA PRO A 92 7.11 12.64 9.02
C PRO A 92 6.46 11.48 8.27
N VAL A 93 7.05 11.05 7.16
CA VAL A 93 6.57 9.88 6.43
C VAL A 93 7.03 8.56 7.05
N THR A 94 7.97 8.61 8.01
CA THR A 94 8.64 7.48 8.68
C THR A 94 8.07 7.21 10.08
N GLY A 95 8.57 6.17 10.76
CA GLY A 95 8.27 5.89 12.16
C GLY A 95 6.81 5.58 12.46
N GLY A 96 6.05 5.13 11.45
CA GLY A 96 4.64 4.79 11.63
C GLY A 96 3.67 5.98 11.63
N HIS A 97 4.11 7.18 11.24
CA HIS A 97 3.25 8.37 11.12
C HIS A 97 2.47 8.43 9.80
N CYS A 98 2.87 7.66 8.81
CA CYS A 98 2.17 7.49 7.55
C CYS A 98 2.04 6.02 7.18
N LYS A 99 1.03 5.71 6.38
CA LYS A 99 0.93 4.48 5.60
C LYS A 99 0.97 4.83 4.12
N LEU A 100 1.14 3.82 3.27
CA LEU A 100 1.01 3.99 1.83
C LEU A 100 -0.36 3.52 1.34
N GLN A 101 -0.80 4.10 0.23
CA GLN A 101 -1.89 3.57 -0.56
C GLN A 101 -1.57 2.13 -0.99
N TRP A 102 -2.58 1.27 -0.98
CA TRP A 102 -2.49 -0.17 -1.17
C TRP A 102 -1.53 -0.64 -2.28
N LYS A 103 -1.65 -0.06 -3.48
CA LYS A 103 -0.84 -0.48 -4.64
C LYS A 103 0.64 -0.08 -4.49
N VAL A 104 0.89 1.04 -3.83
CA VAL A 104 2.24 1.53 -3.53
C VAL A 104 2.84 0.75 -2.36
N ASP A 105 2.04 0.47 -1.32
CA ASP A 105 2.42 -0.34 -0.17
C ASP A 105 2.85 -1.75 -0.61
N TRP A 106 2.11 -2.35 -1.54
CA TRP A 106 2.43 -3.68 -2.06
C TRP A 106 3.78 -3.70 -2.79
N ALA A 107 4.00 -2.74 -3.68
CA ALA A 107 5.28 -2.56 -4.38
C ALA A 107 6.45 -2.30 -3.41
N MET A 108 6.25 -1.43 -2.43
CA MET A 108 7.24 -1.12 -1.40
C MET A 108 7.62 -2.35 -0.59
N ARG A 109 6.65 -3.18 -0.20
CA ARG A 109 6.89 -4.43 0.55
C ARG A 109 7.72 -5.43 -0.23
N TRP A 110 7.51 -5.56 -1.53
CA TRP A 110 8.33 -6.45 -2.35
C TRP A 110 9.80 -6.09 -2.25
N ILE A 111 10.12 -4.79 -2.28
CA ILE A 111 11.50 -4.31 -2.15
C ILE A 111 12.02 -4.51 -0.72
N ALA A 112 11.26 -4.06 0.27
CA ALA A 112 11.70 -4.06 1.66
C ALA A 112 11.88 -5.47 2.26
N LEU A 113 11.10 -6.43 1.79
CA LEU A 113 11.12 -7.82 2.27
C LEU A 113 11.90 -8.76 1.35
N GLY A 114 12.39 -8.28 0.20
CA GLY A 114 13.10 -9.11 -0.78
C GLY A 114 12.22 -10.23 -1.32
N VAL A 115 10.99 -9.90 -1.76
CA VAL A 115 10.03 -10.91 -2.22
C VAL A 115 10.40 -11.40 -3.61
N ASP A 116 10.68 -12.69 -3.75
CA ASP A 116 11.01 -13.35 -5.04
C ASP A 116 9.77 -13.87 -5.76
N TYR A 117 8.72 -14.22 -5.02
CA TYR A 117 7.51 -14.84 -5.57
C TYR A 117 6.25 -14.40 -4.84
N GLU A 118 5.21 -14.02 -5.59
CA GLU A 118 3.93 -13.55 -5.06
C GLU A 118 2.77 -14.35 -5.64
N MET A 119 1.84 -14.78 -4.77
CA MET A 119 0.62 -15.49 -5.18
C MET A 119 -0.61 -14.67 -4.83
N TYR A 120 -1.53 -14.52 -5.79
CA TYR A 120 -2.73 -13.70 -5.59
C TYR A 120 -3.93 -14.20 -6.42
N GLY A 121 -5.13 -13.79 -6.02
CA GLY A 121 -6.34 -14.08 -6.79
C GLY A 121 -6.39 -13.30 -8.10
N LYS A 122 -6.95 -13.87 -9.15
CA LYS A 122 -7.01 -13.26 -10.50
C LYS A 122 -7.64 -11.87 -10.53
N ASP A 123 -8.46 -11.51 -9.57
CA ASP A 123 -9.05 -10.19 -9.44
C ASP A 123 -8.03 -9.09 -9.12
N LEU A 124 -6.83 -9.46 -8.67
CA LEU A 124 -5.73 -8.55 -8.40
C LEU A 124 -4.74 -8.38 -9.55
N ILE A 125 -4.94 -9.04 -10.70
CA ILE A 125 -4.03 -8.92 -11.86
C ILE A 125 -3.78 -7.45 -12.24
N PRO A 126 -4.79 -6.57 -12.41
CA PRO A 126 -4.54 -5.18 -12.75
C PRO A 126 -3.76 -4.44 -11.65
N THR A 127 -4.02 -4.78 -10.38
CA THR A 127 -3.31 -4.21 -9.23
C THR A 127 -1.86 -4.66 -9.21
N PHE A 128 -1.58 -5.95 -9.43
CA PHE A 128 -0.22 -6.46 -9.53
C PHE A 128 0.57 -5.77 -10.64
N GLN A 129 -0.01 -5.65 -11.83
CA GLN A 129 0.64 -4.99 -12.97
C GLN A 129 1.00 -3.53 -12.67
N LEU A 130 0.11 -2.80 -11.96
CA LEU A 130 0.37 -1.43 -11.57
C LEU A 130 1.44 -1.36 -10.48
N SER A 131 1.36 -2.22 -9.46
CA SER A 131 2.38 -2.32 -8.40
C SER A 131 3.75 -2.71 -8.96
N ALA A 132 3.81 -3.55 -9.99
CA ALA A 132 5.05 -3.89 -10.68
C ALA A 132 5.69 -2.67 -11.39
N LYS A 133 4.89 -1.78 -11.99
CA LYS A 133 5.38 -0.51 -12.54
C LYS A 133 5.93 0.40 -11.45
N ILE A 134 5.23 0.48 -10.32
CA ILE A 134 5.66 1.27 -9.15
C ILE A 134 6.97 0.70 -8.58
N CYS A 135 7.06 -0.62 -8.41
CA CYS A 135 8.27 -1.29 -7.92
C CYS A 135 9.50 -0.94 -8.77
N ARG A 136 9.39 -1.02 -10.11
CA ARG A 136 10.45 -0.60 -11.02
C ARG A 136 10.77 0.90 -10.91
N ALA A 137 9.76 1.73 -10.70
CA ALA A 137 9.94 3.17 -10.51
C ALA A 137 10.72 3.50 -9.22
N LEU A 138 10.60 2.64 -8.21
CA LEU A 138 11.35 2.70 -6.95
C LEU A 138 12.73 2.04 -7.03
N GLY A 139 13.12 1.49 -8.19
CA GLY A 139 14.41 0.84 -8.39
C GLY A 139 14.46 -0.63 -8.01
N GLY A 140 13.31 -1.25 -7.70
CA GLY A 140 13.21 -2.67 -7.37
C GLY A 140 12.83 -3.55 -8.56
N ASN A 141 12.94 -4.85 -8.35
CA ASN A 141 12.47 -5.88 -9.27
C ASN A 141 11.16 -6.46 -8.73
N PRO A 142 10.06 -6.43 -9.52
CA PRO A 142 8.84 -7.12 -9.12
C PRO A 142 9.09 -8.62 -9.00
N PRO A 143 8.41 -9.32 -8.08
CA PRO A 143 8.53 -10.76 -7.93
C PRO A 143 7.99 -11.50 -9.15
N GLU A 144 8.45 -12.73 -9.36
CA GLU A 144 7.74 -13.70 -10.16
C GLU A 144 6.36 -13.94 -9.53
N ASN A 145 5.36 -14.29 -10.35
CA ASN A 145 4.01 -14.33 -9.81
C ASN A 145 3.18 -15.49 -10.37
N PHE A 146 2.19 -15.87 -9.57
CA PHE A 146 1.16 -16.80 -9.96
C PHE A 146 -0.20 -16.28 -9.47
N PHE A 147 -1.16 -16.20 -10.36
CA PHE A 147 -2.55 -15.94 -9.99
C PHE A 147 -3.39 -17.21 -10.04
N TYR A 148 -4.25 -17.34 -9.05
CA TYR A 148 -5.20 -18.44 -8.98
C TYR A 148 -6.62 -17.94 -9.20
N GLU A 149 -7.50 -18.88 -9.61
CA GLU A 149 -8.91 -18.60 -9.83
C GLU A 149 -9.62 -18.24 -8.52
N LEU A 150 -10.71 -17.50 -8.64
CA LEU A 150 -11.52 -17.15 -7.49
C LEU A 150 -12.20 -18.40 -6.93
N PHE A 151 -12.25 -18.48 -5.60
CA PHE A 151 -13.07 -19.50 -4.94
C PHE A 151 -14.54 -19.11 -5.09
N LEU A 152 -15.32 -20.06 -5.60
CA LEU A 152 -16.74 -19.88 -5.87
C LEU A 152 -17.55 -20.73 -4.88
N ASP A 153 -18.74 -20.26 -4.55
CA ASP A 153 -19.73 -21.04 -3.82
C ASP A 153 -20.46 -22.02 -4.75
N GLN A 154 -21.41 -22.78 -4.19
CA GLN A 154 -22.19 -23.76 -4.95
C GLN A 154 -23.03 -23.17 -6.09
N ASN A 155 -23.26 -21.86 -6.09
CA ASN A 155 -24.00 -21.15 -7.13
C ASN A 155 -23.07 -20.52 -8.18
N GLY A 156 -21.74 -20.75 -8.08
CA GLY A 156 -20.75 -20.15 -8.95
C GLY A 156 -20.46 -18.67 -8.65
N GLU A 157 -20.87 -18.16 -7.48
CA GLU A 157 -20.58 -16.78 -7.05
C GLU A 157 -19.29 -16.72 -6.25
N LYS A 158 -18.56 -15.59 -6.41
CA LYS A 158 -17.34 -15.34 -5.62
C LYS A 158 -17.64 -15.37 -4.12
N ILE A 159 -16.92 -16.21 -3.39
CA ILE A 159 -16.95 -16.24 -1.92
C ILE A 159 -16.47 -14.90 -1.37
N SER A 160 -17.29 -14.28 -0.52
CA SER A 160 -17.01 -12.96 0.06
C SER A 160 -17.56 -12.88 1.48
N LYS A 161 -16.76 -12.30 2.39
CA LYS A 161 -17.21 -12.04 3.76
C LYS A 161 -18.45 -11.13 3.83
N SER A 162 -18.52 -10.14 2.94
CA SER A 162 -19.66 -9.20 2.87
C SER A 162 -20.95 -9.87 2.39
N LYS A 163 -20.86 -10.95 1.60
CA LYS A 163 -22.02 -11.73 1.15
C LYS A 163 -22.40 -12.83 2.14
N GLY A 164 -21.54 -13.15 3.11
CA GLY A 164 -21.77 -14.22 4.08
C GLY A 164 -21.80 -15.62 3.46
N ASN A 165 -21.32 -15.81 2.23
CA ASN A 165 -21.30 -17.08 1.51
C ASN A 165 -19.96 -17.84 1.61
N GLY A 166 -19.12 -17.46 2.58
CA GLY A 166 -17.85 -18.14 2.85
C GLY A 166 -18.02 -19.42 3.67
N LEU A 167 -17.00 -20.27 3.65
CA LEU A 167 -16.89 -21.37 4.60
C LEU A 167 -16.67 -20.78 5.99
N THR A 168 -17.58 -21.02 6.91
CA THR A 168 -17.49 -20.65 8.34
C THR A 168 -16.69 -21.69 9.11
#